data_bbd957b3086ab2fbe783fa4842887ba9
#
_entry.id   bbd957b3086ab2fbe783fa4842887ba9
#
_cell.length_a   1.000
_cell.length_b   1.000
_cell.length_c   1.000
_cell.angle_alpha   90.00
_cell.angle_beta   90.00
_cell.angle_gamma   90.00
#
_symmetry.space_group_name_H-M   'P 1'
#
loop_
_entity.id
_entity.type
_entity.pdbx_description
1 polymer ?
#
loop_
_entity_poly.entity_id
_entity_poly.type
_entity_poly.pdbx_seq_one_letter_code
_entity_poly.pdbx_strand_id
1 'polypeptide(L)'
;MSPPTVESRKRTSLAIVRPAQRLAPRGTKTLILLCSALTNLGNGLDITALRRALCETRADVLVEMVDNLCDRPHEVRRAATLGVNRLVLGLCSVQSGAVGLEFHARRAGFDPLGIERVNVGGYCTRVHSRDDATTKASNLLAAAAARAGAFSGSSPTTIKPILLDDAQAISRRSLLTVPPIGYQPVAAVDAVRCVSNRGCDLCVAACPRGAMAIVGGRAVVDKHACDGCGLCVSTCPPGAIRHPTHSPPQMAAELAALLAPQAPEQEPPRAILFVCQRAAGMLDALAQQGVVYSPAWLPVELPRTGMVSATWILQCLADGAAAVGVADCGGECCAVTRKRMRDTIEFCCTLTERLDWPTNIVRHIDATNPSALESDLGEPILSSHANRETATEPLWSTEPRAAARALERLLESSAKRPSIAVPSVASPLGIVMIDARHCTLCGSCAQICPTGALNIQPCDGSTAIQFDPAACHGCGLCLGVCPESRHHTIRVQQTMDTDALAAGQVTLVADELQRCDVCGSAFASAAMVRRVTSDLEGLVNPLTLNTVRHRCSTCRGVGI
;
A
#
# COMPACT_ATOMS: atom_id res chain seq x y z
N MET A 1 -35.63 61.69 -9.46
CA MET A 1 -35.09 60.40 -9.94
C MET A 1 -34.63 59.62 -8.71
N SER A 2 -35.47 58.71 -8.28
CA SER A 2 -35.21 57.87 -7.11
C SER A 2 -34.32 56.66 -7.50
N PRO A 3 -33.40 56.14 -6.66
CA PRO A 3 -32.57 54.99 -6.97
C PRO A 3 -33.40 53.67 -6.88
N PRO A 4 -32.99 52.63 -7.61
CA PRO A 4 -33.75 51.37 -7.65
C PRO A 4 -33.57 50.58 -6.37
N THR A 5 -34.67 50.01 -5.92
CA THR A 5 -34.83 49.11 -4.76
C THR A 5 -34.05 47.83 -4.98
N VAL A 6 -33.20 47.49 -4.01
CA VAL A 6 -32.50 46.21 -3.93
C VAL A 6 -33.50 45.12 -3.52
N GLU A 7 -33.84 44.25 -4.46
CA GLU A 7 -34.61 43.02 -4.20
C GLU A 7 -33.85 42.12 -3.22
N SER A 8 -34.50 41.84 -2.10
CA SER A 8 -34.02 40.90 -1.09
C SER A 8 -34.00 39.47 -1.66
N ARG A 9 -32.83 38.98 -2.04
CA ARG A 9 -32.64 37.54 -2.31
C ARG A 9 -32.99 36.73 -1.07
N LYS A 10 -34.06 35.99 -1.15
CA LYS A 10 -34.49 35.01 -0.16
C LYS A 10 -33.33 34.07 0.18
N ARG A 11 -32.89 34.10 1.43
CA ARG A 11 -31.97 33.08 1.98
C ARG A 11 -32.67 31.74 1.93
N THR A 12 -32.23 30.88 1.00
CA THR A 12 -32.61 29.47 1.01
C THR A 12 -31.95 28.84 2.23
N SER A 13 -32.74 28.65 3.29
CA SER A 13 -32.28 27.92 4.48
C SER A 13 -31.95 26.48 4.06
N LEU A 14 -30.74 26.04 4.40
CA LEU A 14 -30.32 24.64 4.31
C LEU A 14 -31.33 23.76 5.05
N ALA A 15 -32.19 23.07 4.31
CA ALA A 15 -33.07 22.07 4.87
C ALA A 15 -32.20 20.85 5.26
N ILE A 16 -31.97 20.68 6.55
CA ILE A 16 -31.41 19.45 7.12
C ILE A 16 -32.49 18.38 7.00
N VAL A 17 -32.41 17.55 5.95
CA VAL A 17 -33.21 16.32 5.89
C VAL A 17 -32.58 15.33 6.84
N ARG A 18 -33.14 15.23 8.07
CA ARG A 18 -32.79 14.17 9.02
C ARG A 18 -33.49 12.88 8.56
N PRO A 19 -32.74 11.82 8.19
CA PRO A 19 -33.34 10.50 8.15
C PRO A 19 -33.71 10.07 9.57
N ALA A 20 -34.80 9.31 9.71
CA ALA A 20 -35.31 8.84 11.00
C ALA A 20 -34.19 8.19 11.82
N GLN A 21 -34.00 8.67 13.03
CA GLN A 21 -33.01 8.20 13.99
C GLN A 21 -33.21 6.71 14.27
N ARG A 22 -32.41 5.85 13.65
CA ARG A 22 -32.01 4.59 14.27
C ARG A 22 -30.73 4.90 15.04
N LEU A 23 -30.79 4.79 16.35
CA LEU A 23 -29.65 4.89 17.26
C LEU A 23 -28.58 3.90 16.81
N ALA A 24 -27.58 4.41 16.04
CA ALA A 24 -26.39 3.64 15.73
C ALA A 24 -25.54 3.46 16.99
N PRO A 25 -24.90 2.31 17.18
CA PRO A 25 -23.98 2.11 18.31
C PRO A 25 -22.87 3.15 18.26
N ARG A 26 -22.24 3.45 19.39
CA ARG A 26 -21.14 4.42 19.57
C ARG A 26 -20.02 4.18 18.55
N GLY A 27 -20.19 4.70 17.33
CA GLY A 27 -19.34 4.48 16.18
C GLY A 27 -18.85 5.78 15.55
N THR A 28 -17.86 5.66 14.71
CA THR A 28 -17.29 6.72 13.88
C THR A 28 -18.38 7.35 13.02
N LYS A 29 -18.58 8.66 13.14
CA LYS A 29 -19.50 9.42 12.28
C LYS A 29 -18.69 10.23 11.28
N THR A 30 -18.96 10.02 10.00
CA THR A 30 -18.27 10.70 8.90
C THR A 30 -19.18 11.78 8.31
N LEU A 31 -18.67 12.98 8.14
CA LEU A 31 -19.34 14.04 7.38
C LEU A 31 -18.69 14.20 6.01
N ILE A 32 -19.49 14.15 4.98
CA ILE A 32 -19.12 14.51 3.62
C ILE A 32 -19.61 15.92 3.34
N LEU A 33 -18.70 16.86 3.12
CA LEU A 33 -18.99 18.21 2.66
C LEU A 33 -18.79 18.30 1.16
N LEU A 34 -19.84 18.67 0.43
CA LEU A 34 -19.82 18.84 -1.02
C LEU A 34 -19.90 20.33 -1.39
N CYS A 35 -19.05 20.76 -2.31
CA CYS A 35 -19.16 22.08 -2.88
C CYS A 35 -20.42 22.20 -3.75
N SER A 36 -21.25 23.22 -3.53
CA SER A 36 -22.48 23.44 -4.31
C SER A 36 -22.22 23.65 -5.80
N ALA A 37 -21.04 24.18 -6.17
CA ALA A 37 -20.65 24.34 -7.57
C ALA A 37 -20.64 23.03 -8.37
N LEU A 38 -20.50 21.87 -7.72
CA LEU A 38 -20.53 20.55 -8.36
C LEU A 38 -21.87 20.24 -9.05
N THR A 39 -22.95 20.90 -8.67
CA THR A 39 -24.28 20.72 -9.31
C THR A 39 -24.34 21.24 -10.73
N ASN A 40 -23.50 22.22 -11.06
CA ASN A 40 -23.50 22.90 -12.35
C ASN A 40 -22.13 22.88 -13.04
N LEU A 41 -21.14 22.23 -12.44
CA LEU A 41 -19.80 22.12 -12.99
C LEU A 41 -19.76 21.00 -14.03
N GLY A 42 -19.39 21.29 -15.28
CA GLY A 42 -19.46 20.34 -16.38
C GLY A 42 -20.88 19.84 -16.58
N ASN A 43 -21.09 18.52 -16.56
CA ASN A 43 -22.42 17.91 -16.69
C ASN A 43 -23.20 17.87 -15.35
N GLY A 44 -22.57 18.31 -14.25
CA GLY A 44 -23.16 18.38 -12.93
C GLY A 44 -23.39 17.02 -12.27
N LEU A 45 -24.02 17.05 -11.07
CA LEU A 45 -24.40 15.87 -10.30
C LEU A 45 -25.89 15.87 -9.99
N ASP A 46 -26.49 14.68 -9.93
CA ASP A 46 -27.76 14.47 -9.23
C ASP A 46 -27.50 14.28 -7.73
N ILE A 47 -27.65 15.36 -6.97
CA ILE A 47 -27.41 15.35 -5.52
C ILE A 47 -28.39 14.45 -4.76
N THR A 48 -29.61 14.30 -5.27
CA THR A 48 -30.64 13.46 -4.62
C THR A 48 -30.27 11.99 -4.77
N ALA A 49 -29.88 11.56 -5.97
CA ALA A 49 -29.41 10.21 -6.23
C ALA A 49 -28.12 9.91 -5.47
N LEU A 50 -27.14 10.82 -5.49
CA LEU A 50 -25.87 10.70 -4.76
C LEU A 50 -26.09 10.52 -3.25
N ARG A 51 -26.93 11.35 -2.63
CA ARG A 51 -27.25 11.24 -1.19
C ARG A 51 -27.90 9.92 -0.86
N ARG A 52 -28.85 9.47 -1.71
CA ARG A 52 -29.53 8.18 -1.53
C ARG A 52 -28.50 7.05 -1.54
N ALA A 53 -27.67 6.97 -2.58
CA ALA A 53 -26.66 5.94 -2.74
C ALA A 53 -25.68 5.90 -1.55
N LEU A 54 -25.19 7.06 -1.09
CA LEU A 54 -24.29 7.14 0.06
C LEU A 54 -24.94 6.70 1.37
N CYS A 55 -26.19 7.10 1.62
CA CYS A 55 -26.92 6.72 2.85
C CYS A 55 -27.33 5.25 2.87
N GLU A 56 -27.64 4.67 1.70
CA GLU A 56 -27.93 3.24 1.57
C GLU A 56 -26.69 2.39 1.80
N THR A 57 -25.55 2.83 1.29
CA THR A 57 -24.27 2.12 1.43
C THR A 57 -23.70 2.23 2.85
N ARG A 58 -23.89 3.39 3.52
CA ARG A 58 -23.25 3.68 4.81
C ARG A 58 -24.14 4.48 5.74
N ALA A 59 -24.67 3.84 6.76
CA ALA A 59 -25.54 4.46 7.75
C ALA A 59 -24.83 5.46 8.70
N ASP A 60 -23.49 5.45 8.74
CA ASP A 60 -22.64 6.32 9.56
C ASP A 60 -22.24 7.63 8.86
N VAL A 61 -22.71 7.87 7.63
CA VAL A 61 -22.36 9.02 6.81
C VAL A 61 -23.45 10.09 6.84
N LEU A 62 -23.03 11.34 7.02
CA LEU A 62 -23.84 12.55 6.81
C LEU A 62 -23.33 13.27 5.58
N VAL A 63 -24.23 13.78 4.72
CA VAL A 63 -23.86 14.51 3.51
C VAL A 63 -24.46 15.92 3.56
N GLU A 64 -23.61 16.94 3.53
CA GLU A 64 -24.02 18.34 3.48
C GLU A 64 -23.45 19.06 2.26
N MET A 65 -24.25 19.98 1.70
CA MET A 65 -23.82 20.89 0.65
C MET A 65 -23.39 22.22 1.28
N VAL A 66 -22.27 22.75 0.80
CA VAL A 66 -21.75 24.05 1.23
C VAL A 66 -21.55 24.95 0.01
N ASP A 67 -22.12 26.14 0.07
CA ASP A 67 -21.97 27.12 -1.01
C ASP A 67 -20.53 27.58 -1.14
N ASN A 68 -19.95 27.35 -2.34
CA ASN A 68 -18.58 27.73 -2.67
C ASN A 68 -17.59 27.29 -1.56
N LEU A 69 -17.60 26.02 -1.20
CA LEU A 69 -16.76 25.46 -0.13
C LEU A 69 -15.29 25.88 -0.25
N CYS A 70 -14.77 25.95 -1.48
CA CYS A 70 -13.39 26.36 -1.78
C CYS A 70 -13.10 27.81 -1.40
N ASP A 71 -14.08 28.72 -1.56
CA ASP A 71 -13.97 30.14 -1.22
C ASP A 71 -14.35 30.41 0.26
N ARG A 72 -15.06 29.47 0.88
CA ARG A 72 -15.53 29.55 2.26
C ARG A 72 -14.99 28.43 3.14
N PRO A 73 -13.66 28.26 3.25
CA PRO A 73 -13.07 27.15 3.98
C PRO A 73 -13.41 27.15 5.49
N HIS A 74 -13.82 28.30 6.03
CA HIS A 74 -14.26 28.42 7.43
C HIS A 74 -15.56 27.66 7.74
N GLU A 75 -16.37 27.34 6.74
CA GLU A 75 -17.60 26.56 6.90
C GLU A 75 -17.32 25.13 7.40
N VAL A 76 -16.12 24.60 7.15
CA VAL A 76 -15.67 23.31 7.71
C VAL A 76 -15.76 23.28 9.26
N ARG A 77 -15.66 24.45 9.93
CA ARG A 77 -15.79 24.51 11.39
C ARG A 77 -17.16 24.06 11.89
N ARG A 78 -18.19 24.18 11.07
CA ARG A 78 -19.56 23.72 11.42
C ARG A 78 -19.59 22.20 11.59
N ALA A 79 -18.71 21.47 10.93
CA ALA A 79 -18.61 20.03 11.08
C ALA A 79 -18.40 19.60 12.55
N ALA A 80 -17.61 20.36 13.32
CA ALA A 80 -17.38 20.07 14.74
C ALA A 80 -18.65 20.12 15.60
N THR A 81 -19.64 20.94 15.22
CA THR A 81 -20.91 21.08 15.96
C THR A 81 -21.88 19.92 15.74
N LEU A 82 -21.63 19.09 14.72
CA LEU A 82 -22.47 17.96 14.34
C LEU A 82 -22.10 16.66 15.07
N GLY A 83 -21.10 16.70 15.96
CA GLY A 83 -20.64 15.52 16.70
C GLY A 83 -20.03 14.44 15.81
N VAL A 84 -19.47 14.83 14.65
CA VAL A 84 -18.75 13.97 13.72
C VAL A 84 -17.26 13.98 14.05
N ASN A 85 -16.57 12.89 13.77
CA ASN A 85 -15.15 12.73 14.05
C ASN A 85 -14.31 12.43 12.80
N ARG A 86 -14.94 12.32 11.62
CA ARG A 86 -14.30 12.11 10.33
C ARG A 86 -14.86 13.10 9.30
N LEU A 87 -13.99 13.54 8.40
CA LEU A 87 -14.32 14.55 7.40
C LEU A 87 -13.85 14.11 6.01
N VAL A 88 -14.78 14.18 5.05
CA VAL A 88 -14.53 13.98 3.62
C VAL A 88 -14.96 15.25 2.89
N LEU A 89 -14.12 15.75 1.99
CA LEU A 89 -14.35 16.96 1.22
C LEU A 89 -14.49 16.60 -0.26
N GLY A 90 -15.68 16.80 -0.84
CA GLY A 90 -15.93 16.68 -2.28
C GLY A 90 -15.70 18.03 -2.96
N LEU A 91 -14.61 18.13 -3.72
CA LEU A 91 -14.08 19.37 -4.27
C LEU A 91 -14.28 19.48 -5.79
N CYS A 92 -14.27 20.72 -6.29
CA CYS A 92 -14.39 21.05 -7.71
C CYS A 92 -13.08 20.81 -8.49
N SER A 93 -11.94 20.81 -7.81
CA SER A 93 -10.59 20.64 -8.37
C SER A 93 -9.62 20.24 -7.27
N VAL A 94 -8.53 19.58 -7.63
CA VAL A 94 -7.43 19.22 -6.72
C VAL A 94 -6.84 20.44 -6.01
N GLN A 95 -6.81 21.57 -6.71
CA GLN A 95 -6.19 22.81 -6.22
C GLN A 95 -7.14 23.71 -5.41
N SER A 96 -8.43 23.37 -5.36
CA SER A 96 -9.45 24.24 -4.77
C SER A 96 -9.29 24.38 -3.26
N GLY A 97 -8.74 25.51 -2.78
CA GLY A 97 -8.80 25.93 -1.37
C GLY A 97 -8.21 24.96 -0.32
N ALA A 98 -7.48 23.92 -0.75
CA ALA A 98 -7.09 22.80 0.09
C ALA A 98 -6.40 23.23 1.40
N VAL A 99 -5.48 24.19 1.34
CA VAL A 99 -4.74 24.68 2.51
C VAL A 99 -5.67 25.36 3.52
N GLY A 100 -6.59 26.18 3.04
CA GLY A 100 -7.57 26.84 3.91
C GLY A 100 -8.53 25.84 4.57
N LEU A 101 -8.96 24.83 3.82
CA LEU A 101 -9.84 23.76 4.33
C LEU A 101 -9.16 22.95 5.42
N GLU A 102 -7.91 22.51 5.21
CA GLU A 102 -7.13 21.77 6.24
C GLU A 102 -6.89 22.61 7.49
N PHE A 103 -6.54 23.88 7.35
CA PHE A 103 -6.34 24.77 8.47
C PHE A 103 -7.60 24.92 9.32
N HIS A 104 -8.75 25.17 8.68
CA HIS A 104 -10.02 25.33 9.40
C HIS A 104 -10.52 24.02 10.00
N ALA A 105 -10.33 22.87 9.33
CA ALA A 105 -10.67 21.56 9.85
C ALA A 105 -9.84 21.22 11.10
N ARG A 106 -8.54 21.50 11.09
CA ARG A 106 -7.69 21.34 12.28
C ARG A 106 -8.15 22.22 13.43
N ARG A 107 -8.48 23.47 13.17
CA ARG A 107 -9.02 24.37 14.22
C ARG A 107 -10.37 23.90 14.76
N ALA A 108 -11.10 23.10 14.01
CA ALA A 108 -12.34 22.46 14.42
C ALA A 108 -12.10 21.13 15.18
N GLY A 109 -10.84 20.72 15.37
CA GLY A 109 -10.46 19.51 16.11
C GLY A 109 -10.23 18.26 15.28
N PHE A 110 -10.27 18.35 13.94
CA PHE A 110 -9.96 17.22 13.06
C PHE A 110 -8.43 17.03 12.94
N ASP A 111 -8.02 15.77 12.89
CA ASP A 111 -6.63 15.41 12.59
C ASP A 111 -6.32 15.75 11.11
N PRO A 112 -5.30 16.56 10.80
CA PRO A 112 -5.00 16.99 9.44
C PRO A 112 -4.69 15.83 8.48
N LEU A 113 -4.18 14.70 8.98
CA LEU A 113 -3.92 13.50 8.17
C LEU A 113 -5.14 12.58 8.01
N GLY A 114 -6.21 12.82 8.76
CA GLY A 114 -7.47 12.06 8.70
C GLY A 114 -8.56 12.75 7.87
N ILE A 115 -8.23 13.85 7.17
CA ILE A 115 -9.15 14.57 6.29
C ILE A 115 -8.99 13.99 4.88
N GLU A 116 -10.05 13.41 4.34
CA GLU A 116 -10.05 12.89 2.99
C GLU A 116 -10.56 13.95 2.00
N ARG A 117 -9.96 14.00 0.82
CA ARG A 117 -10.33 14.91 -0.25
C ARG A 117 -10.60 14.11 -1.52
N VAL A 118 -11.71 14.40 -2.18
CA VAL A 118 -12.09 13.78 -3.45
C VAL A 118 -12.26 14.86 -4.50
N ASN A 119 -11.50 14.80 -5.58
CA ASN A 119 -11.61 15.69 -6.72
C ASN A 119 -12.81 15.31 -7.61
N VAL A 120 -14.01 15.55 -7.09
CA VAL A 120 -15.25 15.22 -7.80
C VAL A 120 -15.38 15.97 -9.13
N GLY A 121 -14.90 17.22 -9.16
CA GLY A 121 -14.92 18.03 -10.39
C GLY A 121 -14.09 17.41 -11.51
N GLY A 122 -12.83 17.08 -11.23
CA GLY A 122 -11.89 16.56 -12.22
C GLY A 122 -12.11 15.10 -12.59
N TYR A 123 -12.58 14.28 -11.63
CA TYR A 123 -12.77 12.86 -11.88
C TYR A 123 -14.17 12.47 -12.36
N CYS A 124 -15.18 13.32 -12.14
CA CYS A 124 -16.58 12.99 -12.42
C CYS A 124 -17.25 14.02 -13.31
N THR A 125 -17.58 15.23 -12.79
CA THR A 125 -18.52 16.14 -13.46
C THR A 125 -18.03 16.72 -14.77
N ARG A 126 -16.72 16.91 -14.95
CA ARG A 126 -16.13 17.43 -16.19
C ARG A 126 -15.93 16.37 -17.27
N VAL A 127 -15.87 15.10 -16.88
CA VAL A 127 -15.38 14.00 -17.74
C VAL A 127 -16.51 13.07 -18.20
N HIS A 128 -17.61 12.98 -17.44
CA HIS A 128 -18.65 11.97 -17.67
C HIS A 128 -20.04 12.58 -17.83
N SER A 129 -20.98 11.80 -18.34
CA SER A 129 -22.41 12.14 -18.31
C SER A 129 -22.86 12.39 -16.85
N ARG A 130 -24.00 13.05 -16.66
CA ARG A 130 -24.51 13.34 -15.31
C ARG A 130 -24.73 12.07 -14.47
N ASP A 131 -25.24 11.03 -15.11
CA ASP A 131 -25.56 9.77 -14.43
C ASP A 131 -24.27 9.02 -14.06
N ASP A 132 -23.33 8.88 -15.00
CA ASP A 132 -22.01 8.27 -14.74
C ASP A 132 -21.21 9.07 -13.72
N ALA A 133 -21.23 10.40 -13.82
CA ALA A 133 -20.57 11.30 -12.87
C ALA A 133 -21.14 11.13 -11.45
N THR A 134 -22.46 10.96 -11.33
CA THR A 134 -23.14 10.77 -10.04
C THR A 134 -22.79 9.41 -9.44
N THR A 135 -22.83 8.36 -10.25
CA THR A 135 -22.46 6.99 -9.83
C THR A 135 -21.00 6.92 -9.41
N LYS A 136 -20.08 7.45 -10.23
CA LYS A 136 -18.64 7.48 -9.92
C LYS A 136 -18.34 8.32 -8.67
N ALA A 137 -18.98 9.48 -8.52
CA ALA A 137 -18.82 10.34 -7.34
C ALA A 137 -19.32 9.63 -6.07
N SER A 138 -20.44 8.88 -6.14
CA SER A 138 -20.93 8.07 -5.02
C SER A 138 -19.91 7.02 -4.59
N ASN A 139 -19.32 6.29 -5.55
CA ASN A 139 -18.30 5.28 -5.27
C ASN A 139 -17.05 5.88 -4.63
N LEU A 140 -16.51 6.98 -5.19
CA LEU A 140 -15.31 7.65 -4.66
C LEU A 140 -15.53 8.25 -3.27
N LEU A 141 -16.68 8.86 -3.03
CA LEU A 141 -17.02 9.45 -1.73
C LEU A 141 -17.29 8.37 -0.66
N ALA A 142 -17.95 7.27 -1.02
CA ALA A 142 -18.14 6.12 -0.13
C ALA A 142 -16.78 5.50 0.25
N ALA A 143 -15.88 5.35 -0.70
CA ALA A 143 -14.52 4.84 -0.48
C ALA A 143 -13.70 5.78 0.41
N ALA A 144 -13.73 7.09 0.16
CA ALA A 144 -13.08 8.08 1.00
C ALA A 144 -13.66 8.07 2.44
N ALA A 145 -14.98 7.89 2.59
CA ALA A 145 -15.60 7.75 3.91
C ALA A 145 -15.18 6.45 4.61
N ALA A 146 -15.02 5.35 3.88
CA ALA A 146 -14.51 4.08 4.42
C ALA A 146 -13.06 4.24 4.91
N ARG A 147 -12.21 4.86 4.10
CA ARG A 147 -10.81 5.17 4.43
C ARG A 147 -10.71 6.08 5.64
N ALA A 148 -11.49 7.18 5.68
CA ALA A 148 -11.57 8.06 6.84
C ALA A 148 -11.98 7.32 8.11
N GLY A 149 -12.96 6.40 8.00
CA GLY A 149 -13.41 5.55 9.11
C GLY A 149 -12.31 4.63 9.66
N ALA A 150 -11.43 4.13 8.79
CA ALA A 150 -10.30 3.27 9.14
C ALA A 150 -9.06 4.03 9.66
N PHE A 151 -9.07 5.36 9.62
CA PHE A 151 -7.96 6.17 10.13
C PHE A 151 -7.88 6.10 11.66
N SER A 152 -6.75 5.64 12.19
CA SER A 152 -6.53 5.44 13.63
C SER A 152 -6.02 6.67 14.39
N GLY A 153 -5.82 7.80 13.69
CA GLY A 153 -5.18 9.00 14.22
C GLY A 153 -3.69 9.07 13.93
N SER A 154 -3.14 10.28 14.05
CA SER A 154 -1.70 10.53 13.88
C SER A 154 -1.06 10.95 15.20
N SER A 155 0.23 10.67 15.35
CA SER A 155 1.06 11.19 16.44
C SER A 155 1.90 12.37 15.95
N PRO A 156 2.41 13.24 16.85
CA PRO A 156 3.30 14.33 16.47
C PRO A 156 4.55 13.89 15.69
N THR A 157 4.97 12.63 15.85
CA THR A 157 6.12 12.06 15.13
C THR A 157 5.80 11.65 13.71
N THR A 158 4.53 11.50 13.36
CA THR A 158 4.06 11.09 12.02
C THR A 158 3.60 12.25 11.16
N ILE A 159 3.69 13.48 11.65
CA ILE A 159 3.37 14.71 10.92
C ILE A 159 4.54 15.70 10.96
N LYS A 160 4.70 16.40 9.85
CA LYS A 160 5.61 17.53 9.72
C LYS A 160 4.83 18.74 9.20
N PRO A 161 4.73 19.86 9.95
CA PRO A 161 4.25 21.11 9.39
C PRO A 161 5.29 21.67 8.42
N ILE A 162 4.84 22.11 7.26
CA ILE A 162 5.68 22.74 6.23
C ILE A 162 5.12 24.11 5.88
N LEU A 163 6.01 25.07 5.63
CA LEU A 163 5.62 26.31 4.97
C LEU A 163 5.46 26.02 3.47
N LEU A 164 4.41 26.51 2.88
CA LEU A 164 4.16 26.36 1.45
C LEU A 164 4.87 27.52 0.74
N ASP A 165 5.97 27.22 0.02
CA ASP A 165 6.75 28.22 -0.72
C ASP A 165 6.03 28.69 -1.99
N ASP A 166 5.30 27.80 -2.66
CA ASP A 166 4.44 28.11 -3.78
C ASP A 166 3.00 28.27 -3.29
N ALA A 167 2.69 29.42 -2.77
CA ALA A 167 1.32 29.81 -2.49
C ALA A 167 0.52 29.81 -3.80
N GLN A 168 -0.11 28.70 -4.13
CA GLN A 168 -1.23 28.70 -5.06
C GLN A 168 -2.13 29.85 -4.65
N ALA A 169 -2.34 30.78 -5.55
CA ALA A 169 -3.07 32.04 -5.46
C ALA A 169 -3.92 32.20 -4.18
N ILE A 170 -3.26 32.39 -3.05
CA ILE A 170 -3.92 32.74 -1.80
C ILE A 170 -4.38 34.20 -1.99
N SER A 171 -5.66 34.44 -1.88
CA SER A 171 -6.16 35.82 -1.96
C SER A 171 -5.48 36.66 -0.88
N ARG A 172 -5.25 37.95 -1.15
CA ARG A 172 -4.67 38.89 -0.16
C ARG A 172 -5.39 38.82 1.20
N ARG A 173 -6.68 38.54 1.18
CA ARG A 173 -7.51 38.40 2.38
C ARG A 173 -7.22 37.08 3.11
N SER A 174 -6.93 35.99 2.40
CA SER A 174 -6.57 34.70 2.98
C SER A 174 -5.18 34.71 3.64
N LEU A 175 -4.22 35.48 3.09
CA LEU A 175 -2.90 35.66 3.72
C LEU A 175 -2.97 36.25 5.13
N LEU A 176 -4.01 37.07 5.42
CA LEU A 176 -4.21 37.66 6.74
C LEU A 176 -4.88 36.69 7.75
N THR A 177 -5.53 35.65 7.26
CA THR A 177 -6.38 34.77 8.08
C THR A 177 -5.92 33.32 8.16
N VAL A 178 -5.13 32.87 7.19
CA VAL A 178 -4.65 31.48 7.07
C VAL A 178 -3.15 31.49 6.86
N PRO A 179 -2.34 31.02 7.84
CA PRO A 179 -0.93 30.83 7.59
C PRO A 179 -0.72 29.75 6.50
N PRO A 180 0.23 29.95 5.58
CA PRO A 180 0.53 29.00 4.51
C PRO A 180 1.27 27.77 5.07
N ILE A 181 0.56 26.96 5.86
CA ILE A 181 1.09 25.77 6.50
C ILE A 181 0.35 24.55 5.95
N GLY A 182 1.10 23.67 5.31
CA GLY A 182 0.65 22.32 4.98
C GLY A 182 1.11 21.30 6.03
N TYR A 183 0.53 20.11 5.99
CA TYR A 183 0.90 19.00 6.85
C TYR A 183 1.38 17.84 6.00
N GLN A 184 2.63 17.44 6.21
CA GLN A 184 3.22 16.33 5.48
C GLN A 184 3.27 15.09 6.35
N PRO A 185 2.78 13.92 5.84
CA PRO A 185 2.92 12.66 6.54
C PRO A 185 4.40 12.23 6.59
N VAL A 186 4.79 11.64 7.72
CA VAL A 186 6.11 11.05 7.93
C VAL A 186 5.92 9.56 8.21
N ALA A 187 6.72 8.72 7.56
CA ALA A 187 6.66 7.28 7.78
C ALA A 187 6.87 6.92 9.25
N ALA A 188 6.14 5.94 9.76
CA ALA A 188 6.26 5.44 11.12
C ALA A 188 6.79 4.01 11.10
N VAL A 189 7.73 3.70 11.99
CA VAL A 189 8.34 2.37 12.14
C VAL A 189 7.73 1.66 13.34
N ASP A 190 7.19 0.46 13.11
CA ASP A 190 6.76 -0.46 14.15
C ASP A 190 7.99 -1.22 14.69
N ALA A 191 8.43 -0.87 15.88
CA ALA A 191 9.63 -1.42 16.47
C ALA A 191 9.50 -2.93 16.81
N VAL A 192 8.28 -3.45 16.94
CA VAL A 192 8.05 -4.88 17.24
C VAL A 192 8.24 -5.73 15.97
N ARG A 193 7.76 -5.22 14.83
CA ARG A 193 7.88 -5.90 13.54
C ARG A 193 9.24 -5.69 12.87
N CYS A 194 9.92 -4.58 13.19
CA CYS A 194 11.20 -4.23 12.57
C CYS A 194 12.32 -5.17 13.02
N VAL A 195 13.02 -5.74 12.04
CA VAL A 195 14.15 -6.67 12.25
C VAL A 195 15.51 -6.03 11.95
N SER A 196 15.61 -4.71 12.03
CA SER A 196 16.87 -3.99 11.80
C SER A 196 17.97 -4.37 12.83
N ASN A 197 17.59 -4.80 14.01
CA ASN A 197 18.50 -5.38 15.02
C ASN A 197 19.19 -6.68 14.55
N ARG A 198 18.70 -7.29 13.49
CA ARG A 198 19.29 -8.47 12.84
C ARG A 198 20.12 -8.12 11.60
N GLY A 199 20.30 -6.83 11.29
CA GLY A 199 21.10 -6.35 10.15
C GLY A 199 20.29 -5.96 8.91
N CYS A 200 18.96 -5.90 8.98
CA CYS A 200 18.14 -5.43 7.86
C CYS A 200 18.23 -3.90 7.74
N ASP A 201 18.58 -3.41 6.55
CA ASP A 201 18.70 -1.98 6.18
C ASP A 201 17.98 -1.62 4.88
N LEU A 202 17.09 -2.47 4.36
CA LEU A 202 16.42 -2.30 3.07
C LEU A 202 15.68 -0.97 2.93
N CYS A 203 15.10 -0.45 4.02
CA CYS A 203 14.44 0.85 4.02
C CYS A 203 15.42 2.02 3.90
N VAL A 204 16.65 1.87 4.40
CA VAL A 204 17.73 2.87 4.25
C VAL A 204 18.15 2.93 2.78
N ALA A 205 18.45 1.79 2.19
CA ALA A 205 18.83 1.67 0.77
C ALA A 205 17.73 2.18 -0.19
N ALA A 206 16.46 1.99 0.18
CA ALA A 206 15.32 2.43 -0.64
C ALA A 206 14.97 3.91 -0.50
N CYS A 207 15.49 4.63 0.50
CA CYS A 207 15.08 6.01 0.78
C CYS A 207 15.78 7.02 -0.14
N PRO A 208 15.07 7.67 -1.09
CA PRO A 208 15.69 8.60 -2.03
C PRO A 208 16.15 9.91 -1.38
N ARG A 209 15.66 10.18 -0.16
CA ARG A 209 15.98 11.41 0.60
C ARG A 209 17.00 11.17 1.72
N GLY A 210 17.49 9.92 1.89
CA GLY A 210 18.37 9.59 3.01
C GLY A 210 17.75 9.80 4.40
N ALA A 211 16.40 9.83 4.46
CA ALA A 211 15.67 10.10 5.70
C ALA A 211 15.57 8.88 6.63
N MET A 212 16.01 7.70 6.19
CA MET A 212 16.02 6.47 7.00
C MET A 212 17.43 6.16 7.46
N ALA A 213 17.57 5.79 8.73
CA ALA A 213 18.85 5.36 9.31
C ALA A 213 18.64 4.21 10.30
N ILE A 214 19.71 3.43 10.57
CA ILE A 214 19.71 2.45 11.66
C ILE A 214 20.54 3.03 12.82
N VAL A 215 19.87 3.26 13.94
CA VAL A 215 20.50 3.80 15.16
C VAL A 215 20.23 2.85 16.31
N GLY A 216 21.28 2.33 16.95
CA GLY A 216 21.17 1.37 18.05
C GLY A 216 20.38 0.09 17.67
N GLY A 217 20.54 -0.40 16.42
CA GLY A 217 19.82 -1.56 15.90
C GLY A 217 18.34 -1.32 15.60
N ARG A 218 17.90 -0.06 15.51
CA ARG A 218 16.50 0.30 15.21
C ARG A 218 16.45 1.22 14.01
N ALA A 219 15.51 0.96 13.10
CA ALA A 219 15.23 1.89 12.02
C ALA A 219 14.55 3.15 12.57
N VAL A 220 15.09 4.30 12.24
CA VAL A 220 14.58 5.62 12.63
C VAL A 220 14.36 6.49 11.40
N VAL A 221 13.44 7.43 11.51
CA VAL A 221 13.09 8.36 10.43
C VAL A 221 13.47 9.77 10.84
N ASP A 222 14.32 10.42 10.05
CA ASP A 222 14.46 11.87 10.12
C ASP A 222 13.24 12.53 9.50
N LYS A 223 12.36 13.08 10.35
CA LYS A 223 11.13 13.71 9.89
C LYS A 223 11.37 14.97 9.05
N HIS A 224 12.50 15.65 9.21
CA HIS A 224 12.82 16.86 8.45
C HIS A 224 13.25 16.53 7.01
N ALA A 225 13.97 15.43 6.84
CA ALA A 225 14.37 14.94 5.52
C ALA A 225 13.26 14.13 4.81
N CYS A 226 12.34 13.50 5.56
CA CYS A 226 11.28 12.68 4.99
C CYS A 226 10.27 13.53 4.20
N ASP A 227 10.01 13.16 2.95
CA ASP A 227 9.00 13.77 2.07
C ASP A 227 7.69 12.98 1.95
N GLY A 228 7.52 11.93 2.77
CA GLY A 228 6.30 11.14 2.80
C GLY A 228 6.04 10.30 1.55
N CYS A 229 7.06 9.97 0.75
CA CYS A 229 6.89 9.28 -0.54
C CYS A 229 6.37 7.84 -0.45
N GLY A 230 6.48 7.18 0.71
CA GLY A 230 5.98 5.82 0.95
C GLY A 230 6.84 4.68 0.40
N LEU A 231 8.00 4.94 -0.25
CA LEU A 231 8.82 3.90 -0.84
C LEU A 231 9.31 2.87 0.18
N CYS A 232 9.69 3.33 1.37
CA CYS A 232 10.12 2.45 2.46
C CYS A 232 9.00 1.49 2.92
N VAL A 233 7.72 1.86 2.75
CA VAL A 233 6.58 1.01 3.09
C VAL A 233 6.53 -0.21 2.18
N SER A 234 6.58 0.00 0.87
CA SER A 234 6.50 -1.08 -0.12
C SER A 234 7.79 -1.91 -0.23
N THR A 235 8.89 -1.44 0.37
CA THR A 235 10.18 -2.15 0.38
C THR A 235 10.35 -3.01 1.64
N CYS A 236 9.56 -2.78 2.69
CA CYS A 236 9.74 -3.44 3.99
C CYS A 236 9.12 -4.86 3.99
N PRO A 237 9.93 -5.96 3.98
CA PRO A 237 9.40 -7.32 3.90
C PRO A 237 8.49 -7.73 5.07
N PRO A 238 8.80 -7.38 6.35
CA PRO A 238 7.91 -7.70 7.47
C PRO A 238 6.75 -6.70 7.61
N GLY A 239 6.59 -5.71 6.71
CA GLY A 239 5.54 -4.70 6.82
C GLY A 239 5.63 -3.83 8.08
N ALA A 240 6.86 -3.60 8.58
CA ALA A 240 7.10 -2.83 9.81
C ALA A 240 6.99 -1.31 9.61
N ILE A 241 6.96 -0.82 8.38
CA ILE A 241 6.87 0.61 8.08
C ILE A 241 5.48 0.94 7.60
N ARG A 242 4.88 1.98 8.20
CA ARG A 242 3.52 2.43 7.88
C ARG A 242 3.54 3.85 7.35
N HIS A 243 2.73 4.11 6.35
CA HIS A 243 2.38 5.48 5.96
C HIS A 243 1.15 5.92 6.74
N PRO A 244 1.13 7.09 7.39
CA PRO A 244 0.04 7.46 8.30
C PRO A 244 -1.31 7.70 7.62
N THR A 245 -1.31 8.05 6.32
CA THR A 245 -2.53 8.26 5.52
C THR A 245 -2.85 7.11 4.56
N HIS A 246 -1.98 6.10 4.48
CA HIS A 246 -2.13 4.92 3.61
C HIS A 246 -1.74 3.66 4.38
N SER A 247 -2.24 3.53 5.59
CA SER A 247 -2.07 2.32 6.40
C SER A 247 -2.84 1.14 5.78
N PRO A 248 -2.45 -0.11 6.03
CA PRO A 248 -3.15 -1.27 5.51
C PRO A 248 -4.67 -1.26 5.76
N PRO A 249 -5.18 -0.92 6.97
CA PRO A 249 -6.62 -0.82 7.19
C PRO A 249 -7.31 0.25 6.35
N GLN A 250 -6.66 1.40 6.11
CA GLN A 250 -7.21 2.47 5.28
C GLN A 250 -7.31 2.06 3.81
N MET A 251 -6.23 1.46 3.28
CA MET A 251 -6.20 0.96 1.90
C MET A 251 -7.20 -0.18 1.70
N ALA A 252 -7.28 -1.11 2.66
CA ALA A 252 -8.27 -2.19 2.63
C ALA A 252 -9.71 -1.66 2.59
N ALA A 253 -10.03 -0.68 3.44
CA ALA A 253 -11.35 -0.09 3.51
C ALA A 253 -11.72 0.68 2.23
N GLU A 254 -10.77 1.44 1.66
CA GLU A 254 -10.95 2.18 0.42
C GLU A 254 -11.20 1.24 -0.76
N LEU A 255 -10.32 0.26 -0.96
CA LEU A 255 -10.43 -0.68 -2.08
C LEU A 255 -11.65 -1.60 -1.97
N ALA A 256 -11.96 -2.08 -0.76
CA ALA A 256 -13.18 -2.85 -0.53
C ALA A 256 -14.44 -2.05 -0.89
N ALA A 257 -14.49 -0.75 -0.57
CA ALA A 257 -15.61 0.09 -0.94
C ALA A 257 -15.66 0.38 -2.44
N LEU A 258 -14.50 0.57 -3.10
CA LEU A 258 -14.43 0.78 -4.56
C LEU A 258 -14.82 -0.48 -5.34
N LEU A 259 -14.44 -1.66 -4.87
CA LEU A 259 -14.63 -2.93 -5.56
C LEU A 259 -15.84 -3.73 -5.04
N ALA A 260 -16.60 -3.18 -4.06
CA ALA A 260 -17.79 -3.84 -3.53
C ALA A 260 -18.73 -4.27 -4.64
N PRO A 261 -19.26 -5.52 -4.63
CA PRO A 261 -20.24 -5.96 -5.61
C PRO A 261 -21.48 -5.06 -5.53
N GLN A 262 -21.92 -4.54 -6.67
CA GLN A 262 -23.23 -3.94 -6.82
C GLN A 262 -24.09 -4.88 -7.65
N ALA A 263 -25.39 -4.62 -7.76
CA ALA A 263 -26.33 -5.53 -8.42
C ALA A 263 -25.80 -5.98 -9.82
N PRO A 264 -25.76 -7.29 -10.11
CA PRO A 264 -24.90 -7.87 -11.16
C PRO A 264 -25.21 -7.46 -12.60
N GLU A 265 -26.33 -6.85 -12.88
CA GLU A 265 -26.85 -6.78 -14.26
C GLU A 265 -26.69 -5.41 -14.95
N GLN A 266 -26.17 -4.36 -14.27
CA GLN A 266 -26.24 -2.99 -14.83
C GLN A 266 -24.98 -2.13 -14.68
N GLU A 267 -23.89 -2.59 -14.07
CA GLU A 267 -22.71 -1.73 -13.89
C GLU A 267 -21.50 -2.14 -14.74
N PRO A 268 -20.78 -1.14 -15.31
CA PRO A 268 -19.53 -1.39 -16.01
C PRO A 268 -18.47 -1.99 -15.07
N PRO A 269 -17.52 -2.75 -15.61
CA PRO A 269 -16.43 -3.33 -14.83
C PRO A 269 -15.61 -2.22 -14.16
N ARG A 270 -15.25 -2.39 -12.89
CA ARG A 270 -14.50 -1.42 -12.12
C ARG A 270 -13.00 -1.65 -12.25
N ALA A 271 -12.27 -0.60 -12.56
CA ALA A 271 -10.82 -0.61 -12.67
C ALA A 271 -10.21 0.39 -11.68
N ILE A 272 -9.06 0.05 -11.10
CA ILE A 272 -8.35 0.91 -10.15
C ILE A 272 -7.27 1.69 -10.89
N LEU A 273 -7.23 3.02 -10.70
CA LEU A 273 -6.21 3.90 -11.23
C LEU A 273 -5.40 4.52 -10.09
N PHE A 274 -4.18 4.05 -9.86
CA PHE A 274 -3.27 4.67 -8.90
C PHE A 274 -2.68 5.96 -9.47
N VAL A 275 -2.89 7.08 -8.77
CA VAL A 275 -2.41 8.40 -9.17
C VAL A 275 -1.64 9.07 -8.02
N CYS A 276 -0.59 9.84 -8.33
CA CYS A 276 -0.01 10.77 -7.36
C CYS A 276 -0.71 12.14 -7.48
N GLN A 277 -0.53 13.00 -6.49
CA GLN A 277 -1.13 14.35 -6.48
C GLN A 277 -0.86 15.14 -7.77
N ARG A 278 0.35 15.00 -8.36
CA ARG A 278 0.69 15.68 -9.62
C ARG A 278 -0.08 15.08 -10.81
N ALA A 279 -0.15 13.76 -10.91
CA ALA A 279 -0.94 13.09 -11.95
C ALA A 279 -2.44 13.42 -11.81
N ALA A 280 -2.95 13.47 -10.58
CA ALA A 280 -4.32 13.94 -10.31
C ALA A 280 -4.57 15.36 -10.82
N GLY A 281 -3.60 16.27 -10.61
CA GLY A 281 -3.66 17.63 -11.15
C GLY A 281 -3.62 17.68 -12.68
N MET A 282 -2.85 16.80 -13.32
CA MET A 282 -2.81 16.67 -14.79
C MET A 282 -4.13 16.15 -15.34
N LEU A 283 -4.71 15.12 -14.72
CA LEU A 283 -6.03 14.61 -15.09
C LEU A 283 -7.11 15.69 -14.96
N ASP A 284 -7.06 16.52 -13.89
CA ASP A 284 -7.98 17.65 -13.72
C ASP A 284 -7.81 18.72 -14.82
N ALA A 285 -6.56 19.03 -15.19
CA ALA A 285 -6.27 19.96 -16.27
C ALA A 285 -6.74 19.45 -17.64
N LEU A 286 -6.57 18.16 -17.92
CA LEU A 286 -7.05 17.51 -19.13
C LEU A 286 -8.58 17.45 -19.18
N ALA A 287 -9.23 17.18 -18.06
CA ALA A 287 -10.69 17.24 -17.94
C ALA A 287 -11.23 18.66 -18.25
N GLN A 288 -10.50 19.72 -17.87
CA GLN A 288 -10.84 21.11 -18.23
C GLN A 288 -10.69 21.38 -19.73
N GLN A 289 -9.87 20.62 -20.43
CA GLN A 289 -9.68 20.68 -21.89
C GLN A 289 -10.66 19.78 -22.66
N GLY A 290 -11.55 19.07 -21.96
CA GLY A 290 -12.57 18.21 -22.57
C GLY A 290 -12.10 16.78 -22.88
N VAL A 291 -10.95 16.35 -22.35
CA VAL A 291 -10.49 14.96 -22.45
C VAL A 291 -11.41 14.07 -21.63
N VAL A 292 -11.94 13.02 -22.25
CA VAL A 292 -12.89 12.06 -21.67
C VAL A 292 -12.24 10.69 -21.58
N TYR A 293 -12.56 9.94 -20.53
CA TYR A 293 -12.12 8.55 -20.37
C TYR A 293 -13.22 7.72 -19.70
N SER A 294 -13.10 6.37 -19.70
CA SER A 294 -14.15 5.51 -19.17
C SER A 294 -14.46 5.77 -17.68
N PRO A 295 -15.72 5.86 -17.28
CA PRO A 295 -16.15 6.00 -15.88
C PRO A 295 -15.75 4.81 -15.00
N ALA A 296 -15.44 3.66 -15.60
CA ALA A 296 -14.98 2.46 -14.91
C ALA A 296 -13.66 2.64 -14.14
N TRP A 297 -12.81 3.60 -14.54
CA TRP A 297 -11.55 3.89 -13.85
C TRP A 297 -11.77 4.71 -12.59
N LEU A 298 -11.48 4.08 -11.44
CA LEU A 298 -11.64 4.67 -10.11
C LEU A 298 -10.28 5.11 -9.57
N PRO A 299 -10.00 6.41 -9.49
CA PRO A 299 -8.71 6.91 -9.01
C PRO A 299 -8.54 6.68 -7.50
N VAL A 300 -7.35 6.18 -7.13
CA VAL A 300 -6.84 6.06 -5.76
C VAL A 300 -5.60 6.94 -5.65
N GLU A 301 -5.71 8.01 -4.87
CA GLU A 301 -4.63 8.98 -4.72
C GLU A 301 -3.58 8.48 -3.72
N LEU A 302 -2.32 8.47 -4.16
CA LEU A 302 -1.15 8.07 -3.38
C LEU A 302 -0.15 9.23 -3.26
N PRO A 303 0.71 9.26 -2.23
CA PRO A 303 1.80 10.22 -2.14
C PRO A 303 2.71 10.19 -3.37
N ARG A 304 3.06 8.99 -3.83
CA ARG A 304 3.85 8.71 -5.04
C ARG A 304 3.41 7.39 -5.66
N THR A 305 3.31 7.33 -6.97
CA THR A 305 2.96 6.08 -7.68
C THR A 305 4.04 5.00 -7.59
N GLY A 306 5.30 5.37 -7.34
CA GLY A 306 6.36 4.41 -7.04
C GLY A 306 6.19 3.62 -5.72
N MET A 307 5.20 3.96 -4.91
CA MET A 307 4.77 3.18 -3.74
C MET A 307 3.99 1.91 -4.16
N VAL A 308 3.42 1.88 -5.35
CA VAL A 308 2.70 0.72 -5.86
C VAL A 308 3.66 -0.45 -6.04
N SER A 309 3.36 -1.59 -5.43
CA SER A 309 4.11 -2.84 -5.57
C SER A 309 3.31 -3.84 -6.39
N ALA A 310 3.98 -4.87 -6.91
CA ALA A 310 3.31 -5.97 -7.59
C ALA A 310 2.25 -6.65 -6.68
N THR A 311 2.55 -6.76 -5.39
CA THR A 311 1.57 -7.26 -4.39
C THR A 311 0.27 -6.45 -4.42
N TRP A 312 0.34 -5.12 -4.48
CA TRP A 312 -0.83 -4.26 -4.51
C TRP A 312 -1.66 -4.45 -5.77
N ILE A 313 -1.00 -4.57 -6.92
CA ILE A 313 -1.67 -4.84 -8.21
C ILE A 313 -2.40 -6.18 -8.16
N LEU A 314 -1.71 -7.24 -7.70
CA LEU A 314 -2.30 -8.57 -7.58
C LEU A 314 -3.48 -8.62 -6.60
N GLN A 315 -3.39 -7.88 -5.48
CA GLN A 315 -4.50 -7.78 -4.52
C GLN A 315 -5.72 -7.09 -5.13
N CYS A 316 -5.53 -5.97 -5.86
CA CYS A 316 -6.64 -5.32 -6.56
C CYS A 316 -7.32 -6.27 -7.55
N LEU A 317 -6.55 -7.00 -8.35
CA LEU A 317 -7.09 -7.98 -9.29
C LEU A 317 -7.82 -9.11 -8.56
N ALA A 318 -7.24 -9.64 -7.48
CA ALA A 318 -7.83 -10.70 -6.66
C ALA A 318 -9.11 -10.25 -5.92
N ASP A 319 -9.24 -8.97 -5.60
CA ASP A 319 -10.44 -8.38 -5.01
C ASP A 319 -11.48 -7.95 -6.07
N GLY A 320 -11.26 -8.28 -7.35
CA GLY A 320 -12.24 -8.15 -8.43
C GLY A 320 -12.09 -6.91 -9.30
N ALA A 321 -10.95 -6.21 -9.25
CA ALA A 321 -10.67 -5.16 -10.23
C ALA A 321 -10.55 -5.75 -11.64
N ALA A 322 -11.28 -5.19 -12.61
CA ALA A 322 -11.20 -5.60 -14.00
C ALA A 322 -9.86 -5.20 -14.65
N ALA A 323 -9.27 -4.12 -14.18
CA ALA A 323 -7.94 -3.67 -14.60
C ALA A 323 -7.30 -2.81 -13.50
N VAL A 324 -5.97 -2.67 -13.56
CA VAL A 324 -5.20 -1.78 -12.69
C VAL A 324 -4.29 -0.90 -13.54
N GLY A 325 -4.46 0.42 -13.43
CA GLY A 325 -3.61 1.43 -14.04
C GLY A 325 -2.69 2.11 -13.02
N VAL A 326 -1.47 2.45 -13.42
CA VAL A 326 -0.55 3.25 -12.60
C VAL A 326 -0.09 4.45 -13.42
N ALA A 327 -0.45 5.66 -12.96
CA ALA A 327 -0.18 6.89 -13.69
C ALA A 327 1.24 7.42 -13.45
N ASP A 328 1.98 7.64 -14.54
CA ASP A 328 3.25 8.38 -14.56
C ASP A 328 2.99 9.87 -14.82
N CYS A 329 3.35 10.73 -13.88
CA CYS A 329 3.19 12.17 -14.01
C CYS A 329 4.33 12.87 -14.76
N GLY A 330 5.32 12.14 -15.29
CA GLY A 330 6.50 12.72 -15.97
C GLY A 330 7.42 13.58 -15.09
N GLY A 331 6.98 13.96 -13.87
CA GLY A 331 7.65 14.91 -13.01
C GLY A 331 8.79 14.34 -12.17
N GLU A 332 9.56 15.24 -11.55
CA GLU A 332 10.66 14.91 -10.63
C GLU A 332 10.19 14.08 -9.43
N CYS A 333 8.94 14.27 -9.01
CA CYS A 333 8.36 13.51 -7.91
C CYS A 333 8.37 11.98 -8.15
N CYS A 334 8.29 11.54 -9.40
CA CYS A 334 8.32 10.14 -9.80
C CYS A 334 9.67 9.73 -10.42
N ALA A 335 10.58 10.67 -10.70
CA ALA A 335 11.83 10.38 -11.41
C ALA A 335 12.65 9.25 -10.77
N VAL A 336 12.85 9.32 -9.44
CA VAL A 336 13.63 8.30 -8.70
C VAL A 336 12.93 6.95 -8.64
N THR A 337 11.59 6.95 -8.67
CA THR A 337 10.77 5.75 -8.49
C THR A 337 10.24 5.18 -9.80
N ARG A 338 10.41 5.93 -10.92
CA ARG A 338 9.86 5.58 -12.24
C ARG A 338 10.36 4.24 -12.74
N LYS A 339 11.65 3.96 -12.59
CA LYS A 339 12.20 2.67 -12.99
C LYS A 339 11.51 1.54 -12.25
N ARG A 340 11.41 1.64 -10.92
CA ARG A 340 10.74 0.64 -10.09
C ARG A 340 9.28 0.45 -10.48
N MET A 341 8.57 1.53 -10.74
CA MET A 341 7.18 1.49 -11.20
C MET A 341 7.05 0.73 -12.53
N ARG A 342 7.90 1.04 -13.51
CA ARG A 342 7.93 0.35 -14.80
C ARG A 342 8.27 -1.13 -14.66
N ASP A 343 9.33 -1.45 -13.90
CA ASP A 343 9.72 -2.85 -13.63
C ASP A 343 8.55 -3.62 -12.96
N THR A 344 7.79 -2.97 -12.06
CA THR A 344 6.61 -3.56 -11.40
C THR A 344 5.48 -3.84 -12.39
N ILE A 345 5.17 -2.88 -13.26
CA ILE A 345 4.13 -3.03 -14.29
C ILE A 345 4.53 -4.12 -15.29
N GLU A 346 5.75 -4.08 -15.80
CA GLU A 346 6.30 -5.08 -16.73
C GLU A 346 6.23 -6.49 -16.15
N PHE A 347 6.63 -6.65 -14.89
CA PHE A 347 6.49 -7.93 -14.19
C PHE A 347 5.02 -8.39 -14.14
N CYS A 348 4.09 -7.52 -13.77
CA CYS A 348 2.67 -7.87 -13.69
C CYS A 348 2.09 -8.20 -15.08
N CYS A 349 2.46 -7.45 -16.14
CA CYS A 349 2.07 -7.76 -17.51
C CYS A 349 2.59 -9.14 -17.95
N THR A 350 3.88 -9.42 -17.71
CA THR A 350 4.47 -10.73 -18.02
C THR A 350 3.76 -11.85 -17.27
N LEU A 351 3.42 -11.63 -15.99
CA LEU A 351 2.70 -12.62 -15.21
C LEU A 351 1.30 -12.88 -15.78
N THR A 352 0.54 -11.83 -16.11
CA THR A 352 -0.80 -11.97 -16.69
C THR A 352 -0.80 -12.63 -18.06
N GLU A 353 0.20 -12.32 -18.90
CA GLU A 353 0.41 -13.00 -20.19
C GLU A 353 0.70 -14.51 -20.02
N ARG A 354 1.54 -14.87 -19.05
CA ARG A 354 1.85 -16.29 -18.76
C ARG A 354 0.65 -17.03 -18.16
N LEU A 355 -0.31 -16.30 -17.60
CA LEU A 355 -1.57 -16.84 -17.10
C LEU A 355 -2.66 -16.92 -18.19
N ASP A 356 -2.36 -16.58 -19.45
CA ASP A 356 -3.29 -16.46 -20.56
C ASP A 356 -4.46 -15.50 -20.27
N TRP A 357 -4.17 -14.44 -19.51
CA TRP A 357 -5.15 -13.39 -19.23
C TRP A 357 -5.10 -12.28 -20.30
N PRO A 358 -6.17 -11.45 -20.43
CA PRO A 358 -6.16 -10.34 -21.38
C PRO A 358 -4.98 -9.39 -21.15
N THR A 359 -4.33 -8.97 -22.24
CA THR A 359 -3.06 -8.22 -22.21
C THR A 359 -3.16 -6.83 -21.59
N ASN A 360 -4.34 -6.26 -21.41
CA ASN A 360 -4.53 -4.88 -20.96
C ASN A 360 -5.07 -4.77 -19.53
N ILE A 361 -4.92 -5.81 -18.73
CA ILE A 361 -5.40 -5.81 -17.33
C ILE A 361 -4.52 -4.92 -16.45
N VAL A 362 -3.21 -4.86 -16.71
CA VAL A 362 -2.29 -3.96 -16.00
C VAL A 362 -1.75 -2.96 -17.01
N ARG A 363 -1.88 -1.65 -16.70
CA ARG A 363 -1.54 -0.57 -17.63
C ARG A 363 -0.59 0.45 -17.01
N HIS A 364 0.41 0.84 -17.79
CA HIS A 364 1.15 2.07 -17.57
C HIS A 364 0.38 3.22 -18.21
N ILE A 365 0.03 4.25 -17.44
CA ILE A 365 -0.74 5.40 -17.93
C ILE A 365 0.18 6.61 -17.98
N ASP A 366 0.42 7.13 -19.17
CA ASP A 366 1.18 8.38 -19.33
C ASP A 366 0.26 9.60 -19.18
N ALA A 367 0.20 10.13 -17.96
CA ALA A 367 -0.63 11.31 -17.66
C ALA A 367 -0.12 12.60 -18.34
N THR A 368 1.06 12.58 -18.99
CA THR A 368 1.63 13.75 -19.69
C THR A 368 1.12 13.88 -21.13
N ASN A 369 0.57 12.79 -21.68
CA ASN A 369 0.13 12.73 -23.08
C ASN A 369 -1.39 12.62 -23.17
N PRO A 370 -2.09 13.71 -23.55
CA PRO A 370 -3.56 13.69 -23.65
C PRO A 370 -4.11 12.62 -24.60
N SER A 371 -3.46 12.45 -25.77
CA SER A 371 -3.92 11.50 -26.79
C SER A 371 -3.73 10.03 -26.36
N ALA A 372 -2.66 9.73 -25.61
CA ALA A 372 -2.44 8.42 -25.04
C ALA A 372 -3.43 8.13 -23.90
N LEU A 373 -3.80 9.15 -23.13
CA LEU A 373 -4.68 9.00 -21.99
C LEU A 373 -6.08 8.49 -22.38
N GLU A 374 -6.67 8.99 -23.47
CA GLU A 374 -7.96 8.50 -23.97
C GLU A 374 -7.90 7.02 -24.36
N SER A 375 -6.80 6.60 -24.99
CA SER A 375 -6.57 5.19 -25.36
C SER A 375 -6.31 4.34 -24.13
N ASP A 376 -5.42 4.80 -23.23
CA ASP A 376 -4.98 4.04 -22.07
C ASP A 376 -6.08 3.86 -21.01
N LEU A 377 -6.97 4.86 -20.87
CA LEU A 377 -8.12 4.86 -19.97
C LEU A 377 -9.45 4.58 -20.69
N GLY A 378 -9.40 3.96 -21.87
CA GLY A 378 -10.56 3.40 -22.55
C GLY A 378 -11.27 2.33 -21.70
N GLU A 379 -12.33 1.72 -22.25
CA GLU A 379 -13.09 0.69 -21.53
C GLU A 379 -12.17 -0.45 -21.07
N PRO A 380 -12.19 -0.81 -19.77
CA PRO A 380 -11.49 -1.99 -19.30
C PRO A 380 -12.13 -3.25 -19.90
N ILE A 381 -11.29 -4.19 -20.29
CA ILE A 381 -11.77 -5.47 -20.82
C ILE A 381 -12.40 -6.25 -19.66
N LEU A 382 -13.62 -6.75 -19.89
CA LEU A 382 -14.25 -7.70 -18.98
C LEU A 382 -13.38 -8.96 -18.92
N SER A 383 -12.61 -9.11 -17.86
CA SER A 383 -11.92 -10.36 -17.60
C SER A 383 -12.90 -11.33 -16.94
N SER A 384 -13.07 -12.51 -17.53
CA SER A 384 -13.80 -13.63 -16.91
C SER A 384 -13.18 -14.08 -15.57
N HIS A 385 -12.01 -13.55 -15.24
CA HIS A 385 -11.25 -13.87 -14.03
C HIS A 385 -11.62 -13.01 -12.82
N ALA A 386 -12.36 -11.91 -13.00
CA ALA A 386 -12.92 -11.15 -11.88
C ALA A 386 -14.09 -11.94 -11.27
N ASN A 387 -13.78 -12.96 -10.49
CA ASN A 387 -14.78 -13.76 -9.78
C ASN A 387 -15.33 -12.93 -8.62
N ARG A 388 -16.41 -12.15 -8.91
CA ARG A 388 -17.04 -11.23 -7.96
C ARG A 388 -17.80 -11.94 -6.83
N GLU A 389 -18.08 -13.23 -6.97
CA GLU A 389 -18.98 -13.96 -6.05
C GLU A 389 -18.30 -14.44 -4.75
N THR A 390 -16.97 -14.48 -4.67
CA THR A 390 -16.26 -15.14 -3.56
C THR A 390 -15.49 -14.21 -2.63
N ALA A 391 -15.42 -12.91 -2.90
CA ALA A 391 -14.68 -11.98 -2.05
C ALA A 391 -15.43 -11.66 -0.74
N THR A 392 -15.44 -12.59 0.21
CA THR A 392 -16.05 -12.40 1.55
C THR A 392 -15.23 -11.47 2.44
N GLU A 393 -13.92 -11.39 2.23
CA GLU A 393 -13.02 -10.49 2.96
C GLU A 393 -11.96 -9.88 2.02
N PRO A 394 -11.67 -8.58 2.14
CA PRO A 394 -10.64 -7.94 1.31
C PRO A 394 -9.26 -8.52 1.64
N LEU A 395 -8.49 -8.82 0.59
CA LEU A 395 -7.14 -9.40 0.73
C LEU A 395 -6.06 -8.39 1.11
N TRP A 396 -6.38 -7.09 1.15
CA TRP A 396 -5.36 -6.08 1.32
C TRP A 396 -4.56 -6.25 2.59
N SER A 397 -3.29 -6.55 2.44
CA SER A 397 -2.35 -6.79 3.52
C SER A 397 -0.93 -6.43 3.08
N THR A 398 -0.11 -6.04 4.03
CA THR A 398 1.35 -5.87 3.87
C THR A 398 2.13 -6.99 4.57
N GLU A 399 1.45 -8.08 4.91
CA GLU A 399 2.10 -9.25 5.51
C GLU A 399 2.96 -10.01 4.48
N PRO A 400 3.96 -10.76 4.94
CA PRO A 400 4.88 -11.46 4.04
C PRO A 400 4.21 -12.34 2.98
N ARG A 401 3.11 -13.01 3.32
CA ARG A 401 2.39 -13.91 2.42
C ARG A 401 1.32 -13.24 1.55
N ALA A 402 1.20 -11.92 1.57
CA ALA A 402 0.13 -11.21 0.90
C ALA A 402 0.12 -11.44 -0.63
N ALA A 403 1.29 -11.44 -1.27
CA ALA A 403 1.41 -11.69 -2.72
C ALA A 403 1.01 -13.12 -3.10
N ALA A 404 1.45 -14.10 -2.32
CA ALA A 404 1.11 -15.51 -2.54
C ALA A 404 -0.40 -15.74 -2.41
N ARG A 405 -1.03 -15.22 -1.35
CA ARG A 405 -2.49 -15.30 -1.17
C ARG A 405 -3.27 -14.65 -2.31
N ALA A 406 -2.82 -13.48 -2.78
CA ALA A 406 -3.46 -12.82 -3.91
C ALA A 406 -3.37 -13.67 -5.18
N LEU A 407 -2.20 -14.24 -5.48
CA LEU A 407 -2.03 -15.12 -6.61
C LEU A 407 -2.86 -16.42 -6.46
N GLU A 408 -2.87 -17.02 -5.29
CA GLU A 408 -3.68 -18.22 -5.03
C GLU A 408 -5.16 -17.98 -5.30
N ARG A 409 -5.74 -16.88 -4.78
CA ARG A 409 -7.13 -16.49 -5.07
C ARG A 409 -7.37 -16.28 -6.56
N LEU A 410 -6.44 -15.64 -7.28
CA LEU A 410 -6.56 -15.45 -8.72
C LEU A 410 -6.53 -16.78 -9.50
N LEU A 411 -5.83 -17.79 -9.00
CA LEU A 411 -5.74 -19.11 -9.61
C LEU A 411 -6.89 -20.07 -9.22
N GLU A 412 -7.67 -19.75 -8.18
CA GLU A 412 -8.82 -20.58 -7.76
C GLU A 412 -9.87 -20.75 -8.86
N SER A 413 -10.03 -19.72 -9.74
CA SER A 413 -10.95 -19.77 -10.87
C SER A 413 -10.44 -20.56 -12.08
N SER A 414 -9.15 -20.97 -12.07
CA SER A 414 -8.53 -21.69 -13.17
C SER A 414 -8.78 -23.20 -13.03
N ALA A 415 -9.34 -23.82 -14.09
CA ALA A 415 -9.62 -25.26 -14.11
C ALA A 415 -8.36 -26.13 -13.92
N LYS A 416 -7.18 -25.60 -14.27
CA LYS A 416 -5.87 -26.24 -14.09
C LYS A 416 -4.88 -25.17 -13.62
N ARG A 417 -4.18 -25.46 -12.52
CA ARG A 417 -3.12 -24.58 -12.02
C ARG A 417 -1.96 -24.54 -13.03
N PRO A 418 -1.64 -23.37 -13.57
CA PRO A 418 -0.54 -23.27 -14.53
C PRO A 418 0.82 -23.42 -13.82
N SER A 419 1.76 -24.12 -14.46
CA SER A 419 3.15 -24.23 -14.03
C SER A 419 3.94 -23.12 -14.69
N ILE A 420 4.20 -22.04 -13.98
CA ILE A 420 4.90 -20.86 -14.48
C ILE A 420 5.91 -20.35 -13.46
N ALA A 421 7.04 -19.87 -13.98
CA ALA A 421 8.02 -19.11 -13.24
C ALA A 421 8.28 -17.78 -13.97
N VAL A 422 8.18 -16.66 -13.25
CA VAL A 422 8.43 -15.30 -13.78
C VAL A 422 9.56 -14.67 -12.98
N PRO A 423 10.81 -14.81 -13.45
CA PRO A 423 11.95 -14.15 -12.82
C PRO A 423 11.92 -12.65 -13.12
N SER A 424 12.04 -11.83 -12.08
CA SER A 424 12.08 -10.36 -12.18
C SER A 424 12.55 -9.75 -10.88
N VAL A 425 13.32 -8.67 -10.97
CA VAL A 425 13.70 -7.84 -9.81
C VAL A 425 12.50 -7.18 -9.12
N ALA A 426 11.36 -7.10 -9.81
CA ALA A 426 10.11 -6.58 -9.29
C ALA A 426 9.18 -7.69 -8.74
N SER A 427 9.57 -8.95 -8.84
CA SER A 427 8.80 -10.04 -8.23
C SER A 427 8.68 -9.81 -6.71
N PRO A 428 7.47 -9.89 -6.15
CA PRO A 428 7.27 -9.74 -4.71
C PRO A 428 7.71 -10.98 -3.92
N LEU A 429 8.04 -12.07 -4.62
CA LEU A 429 8.46 -13.35 -4.04
C LEU A 429 9.85 -13.75 -4.56
N GLY A 430 10.46 -14.70 -3.87
CA GLY A 430 11.75 -15.26 -4.25
C GLY A 430 11.90 -16.71 -3.86
N ILE A 431 12.84 -17.38 -4.51
CA ILE A 431 13.23 -18.77 -4.25
C ILE A 431 14.64 -18.79 -3.68
N VAL A 432 14.83 -19.57 -2.64
CA VAL A 432 16.12 -19.85 -2.02
C VAL A 432 16.55 -21.27 -2.36
N MET A 433 17.79 -21.41 -2.80
CA MET A 433 18.45 -22.70 -3.06
C MET A 433 19.66 -22.80 -2.15
N ILE A 434 19.85 -23.97 -1.52
CA ILE A 434 21.00 -24.22 -0.64
C ILE A 434 21.75 -25.45 -1.17
N ASP A 435 23.06 -25.31 -1.39
CA ASP A 435 23.93 -26.46 -1.70
C ASP A 435 24.23 -27.24 -0.42
N ALA A 436 23.60 -28.40 -0.28
CA ALA A 436 23.71 -29.27 0.90
C ALA A 436 25.16 -29.74 1.18
N ARG A 437 26.03 -29.78 0.14
CA ARG A 437 27.43 -30.24 0.30
C ARG A 437 28.27 -29.26 1.13
N HIS A 438 27.92 -27.96 1.10
CA HIS A 438 28.65 -26.91 1.76
C HIS A 438 27.89 -26.32 2.96
N CYS A 439 26.60 -26.64 3.11
CA CYS A 439 25.79 -26.12 4.20
C CYS A 439 26.13 -26.81 5.52
N THR A 440 26.50 -26.02 6.51
CA THR A 440 26.79 -26.48 7.88
C THR A 440 25.57 -26.50 8.81
N LEU A 441 24.39 -26.11 8.35
CA LEU A 441 23.16 -25.93 9.12
C LEU A 441 23.36 -25.04 10.37
N CYS A 442 24.20 -23.99 10.25
CA CYS A 442 24.49 -23.06 11.35
C CYS A 442 23.30 -22.18 11.75
N GLY A 443 22.25 -22.12 10.94
CA GLY A 443 21.02 -21.37 11.20
C GLY A 443 21.11 -19.85 10.98
N SER A 444 22.27 -19.29 10.61
CA SER A 444 22.43 -17.83 10.40
C SER A 444 21.44 -17.27 9.39
N CYS A 445 21.19 -17.99 8.28
CA CYS A 445 20.22 -17.59 7.25
C CYS A 445 18.78 -17.57 7.78
N ALA A 446 18.41 -18.46 8.68
CA ALA A 446 17.11 -18.49 9.33
C ALA A 446 16.96 -17.34 10.35
N GLN A 447 18.02 -17.05 11.11
CA GLN A 447 18.01 -15.96 12.10
C GLN A 447 17.87 -14.58 11.48
N ILE A 448 18.50 -14.33 10.31
CA ILE A 448 18.43 -13.05 9.62
C ILE A 448 17.12 -12.88 8.86
N CYS A 449 16.43 -13.96 8.50
CA CYS A 449 15.27 -13.89 7.61
C CYS A 449 14.16 -12.99 8.20
N PRO A 450 13.82 -11.86 7.55
CA PRO A 450 12.91 -10.87 8.11
C PRO A 450 11.45 -11.35 8.15
N THR A 451 11.12 -12.32 7.31
CA THR A 451 9.76 -12.85 7.14
C THR A 451 9.58 -14.24 7.74
N GLY A 452 10.66 -14.85 8.21
CA GLY A 452 10.65 -16.24 8.68
C GLY A 452 10.48 -17.27 7.56
N ALA A 453 10.69 -16.89 6.30
CA ALA A 453 10.65 -17.81 5.16
C ALA A 453 11.68 -18.94 5.28
N LEU A 454 12.85 -18.65 5.86
CA LEU A 454 13.82 -19.64 6.28
C LEU A 454 13.69 -19.84 7.79
N ASN A 455 13.58 -21.08 8.21
CA ASN A 455 13.62 -21.45 9.62
C ASN A 455 14.42 -22.74 9.81
N ILE A 456 14.93 -22.94 11.02
CA ILE A 456 15.62 -24.17 11.40
C ILE A 456 14.73 -24.95 12.36
N GLN A 457 14.50 -26.20 12.06
CA GLN A 457 13.67 -27.07 12.88
C GLN A 457 14.47 -28.28 13.37
N PRO A 458 14.55 -28.50 14.69
CA PRO A 458 15.04 -29.76 15.23
C PRO A 458 14.00 -30.83 14.93
N CYS A 459 14.45 -31.95 14.38
CA CYS A 459 13.70 -33.20 14.26
C CYS A 459 14.39 -34.22 15.16
N ASP A 460 13.72 -35.33 15.52
CA ASP A 460 14.30 -36.35 16.40
C ASP A 460 15.67 -36.82 15.92
N GLY A 461 16.74 -36.34 16.61
CA GLY A 461 18.13 -36.66 16.27
C GLY A 461 18.72 -35.96 15.04
N SER A 462 17.96 -35.12 14.38
CA SER A 462 18.39 -34.37 13.19
C SER A 462 18.02 -32.88 13.30
N THR A 463 18.53 -32.08 12.38
CA THR A 463 18.15 -30.68 12.19
C THR A 463 17.95 -30.37 10.70
N ALA A 464 17.01 -29.51 10.36
CA ALA A 464 16.69 -29.18 9.00
C ALA A 464 16.47 -27.68 8.80
N ILE A 465 16.89 -27.14 7.65
CA ILE A 465 16.47 -25.82 7.16
C ILE A 465 15.22 -26.01 6.32
N GLN A 466 14.14 -25.43 6.82
CA GLN A 466 12.86 -25.36 6.13
C GLN A 466 12.74 -24.03 5.38
N PHE A 467 12.09 -24.07 4.23
CA PHE A 467 11.84 -22.90 3.39
C PHE A 467 10.36 -22.80 3.01
N ASP A 468 9.79 -21.61 3.22
CA ASP A 468 8.44 -21.27 2.80
C ASP A 468 8.51 -20.24 1.65
N PRO A 469 8.25 -20.63 0.40
CA PRO A 469 8.29 -19.74 -0.76
C PRO A 469 7.22 -18.64 -0.70
N ALA A 470 6.08 -18.89 -0.04
CA ALA A 470 5.02 -17.90 0.09
C ALA A 470 5.42 -16.70 0.97
N ALA A 471 6.40 -16.86 1.86
CA ALA A 471 6.89 -15.83 2.76
C ALA A 471 8.21 -15.19 2.28
N CYS A 472 8.87 -15.73 1.26
CA CYS A 472 10.17 -15.22 0.80
C CYS A 472 10.01 -14.02 -0.14
N HIS A 473 10.60 -12.88 0.22
CA HIS A 473 10.62 -11.66 -0.60
C HIS A 473 11.85 -11.52 -1.52
N GLY A 474 12.71 -12.54 -1.61
CA GLY A 474 13.90 -12.49 -2.44
C GLY A 474 14.91 -11.39 -2.04
N CYS A 475 14.87 -10.90 -0.80
CA CYS A 475 15.64 -9.75 -0.35
C CYS A 475 17.16 -9.97 -0.24
N GLY A 476 17.63 -11.22 -0.31
CA GLY A 476 19.06 -11.56 -0.32
C GLY A 476 19.81 -11.44 1.02
N LEU A 477 19.17 -11.02 2.12
CA LEU A 477 19.84 -10.87 3.43
C LEU A 477 20.52 -12.17 3.90
N CYS A 478 19.96 -13.33 3.58
CA CYS A 478 20.53 -14.63 3.90
C CYS A 478 21.87 -14.91 3.20
N LEU A 479 22.16 -14.25 2.07
CA LEU A 479 23.43 -14.39 1.35
C LEU A 479 24.59 -13.78 2.16
N GLY A 480 24.39 -12.58 2.73
CA GLY A 480 25.43 -11.81 3.41
C GLY A 480 25.88 -12.41 4.75
N VAL A 481 25.06 -13.28 5.36
CA VAL A 481 25.35 -13.87 6.69
C VAL A 481 25.83 -15.32 6.62
N CYS A 482 25.86 -15.91 5.42
CA CYS A 482 26.30 -17.30 5.28
C CYS A 482 27.82 -17.40 5.44
N PRO A 483 28.34 -18.14 6.46
CA PRO A 483 29.78 -18.30 6.66
C PRO A 483 30.45 -19.04 5.50
N GLU A 484 29.68 -19.86 4.78
CA GLU A 484 30.14 -20.62 3.62
C GLU A 484 29.85 -19.90 2.28
N SER A 485 29.68 -18.57 2.31
CA SER A 485 29.38 -17.74 1.12
C SER A 485 30.42 -17.88 -0.03
N ARG A 486 31.70 -18.13 0.29
CA ARG A 486 32.76 -18.43 -0.67
C ARG A 486 32.46 -19.62 -1.60
N HIS A 487 31.61 -20.54 -1.17
CA HIS A 487 31.17 -21.70 -1.95
C HIS A 487 29.83 -21.47 -2.67
N HIS A 488 29.31 -20.25 -2.65
CA HIS A 488 27.97 -19.94 -3.19
C HIS A 488 26.89 -20.87 -2.63
N THR A 489 27.02 -21.24 -1.34
CA THR A 489 26.16 -22.20 -0.67
C THR A 489 24.70 -21.82 -0.70
N ILE A 490 24.39 -20.51 -0.61
CA ILE A 490 23.04 -19.98 -0.76
C ILE A 490 22.93 -19.20 -2.06
N ARG A 491 21.87 -19.44 -2.80
CA ARG A 491 21.47 -18.65 -3.96
C ARG A 491 20.02 -18.18 -3.77
N VAL A 492 19.76 -16.95 -4.16
CA VAL A 492 18.43 -16.35 -4.11
C VAL A 492 18.09 -15.84 -5.49
N GLN A 493 16.93 -16.22 -5.98
CA GLN A 493 16.38 -15.72 -7.23
C GLN A 493 15.06 -15.02 -6.93
N GLN A 494 14.93 -13.75 -7.33
CA GLN A 494 13.62 -13.09 -7.32
C GLN A 494 12.80 -13.65 -8.46
N THR A 495 11.75 -14.35 -8.13
CA THR A 495 10.84 -15.00 -9.08
C THR A 495 9.52 -15.32 -8.40
N MET A 496 8.44 -15.25 -9.13
CA MET A 496 7.17 -15.83 -8.75
C MET A 496 7.04 -17.18 -9.44
N ASP A 497 6.98 -18.24 -8.66
CA ASP A 497 6.97 -19.62 -9.14
C ASP A 497 5.75 -20.35 -8.54
N THR A 498 4.81 -20.74 -9.40
CA THR A 498 3.56 -21.38 -8.98
C THR A 498 3.75 -22.80 -8.49
N ASP A 499 4.76 -23.53 -9.01
CA ASP A 499 5.04 -24.89 -8.56
C ASP A 499 5.66 -24.90 -7.16
N ALA A 500 6.59 -23.95 -6.92
CA ALA A 500 7.16 -23.76 -5.59
C ALA A 500 6.11 -23.36 -4.56
N LEU A 501 5.17 -22.46 -4.93
CA LEU A 501 4.05 -22.09 -4.06
C LEU A 501 3.12 -23.28 -3.78
N ALA A 502 2.84 -24.10 -4.80
CA ALA A 502 2.01 -25.30 -4.64
C ALA A 502 2.66 -26.37 -3.76
N ALA A 503 3.98 -26.49 -3.81
CA ALA A 503 4.74 -27.41 -2.95
C ALA A 503 4.68 -26.99 -1.46
N GLY A 504 4.40 -25.70 -1.18
CA GLY A 504 4.35 -25.17 0.17
C GLY A 504 5.72 -25.16 0.86
N GLN A 505 5.74 -25.38 2.16
CA GLN A 505 6.98 -25.45 2.93
C GLN A 505 7.79 -26.71 2.59
N VAL A 506 9.05 -26.54 2.23
CA VAL A 506 9.96 -27.62 1.82
C VAL A 506 11.22 -27.66 2.68
N THR A 507 11.80 -28.85 2.83
CA THR A 507 13.13 -29.01 3.43
C THR A 507 14.21 -28.80 2.39
N LEU A 508 15.07 -27.78 2.58
CA LEU A 508 16.20 -27.52 1.69
C LEU A 508 17.43 -28.37 2.03
N VAL A 509 17.73 -28.54 3.30
CA VAL A 509 18.87 -29.33 3.81
C VAL A 509 18.51 -29.91 5.16
N ALA A 510 18.90 -31.17 5.38
CA ALA A 510 18.80 -31.82 6.67
C ALA A 510 20.08 -32.60 6.97
N ASP A 511 20.45 -32.74 8.24
CA ASP A 511 21.62 -33.50 8.69
C ASP A 511 21.40 -33.98 10.12
N GLU A 512 22.09 -35.05 10.49
CA GLU A 512 22.07 -35.59 11.85
C GLU A 512 22.72 -34.64 12.85
N LEU A 513 22.22 -34.65 14.07
CA LEU A 513 22.82 -33.93 15.19
C LEU A 513 23.89 -34.81 15.87
N GLN A 514 25.10 -34.26 15.98
CA GLN A 514 26.17 -34.87 16.76
C GLN A 514 25.81 -34.84 18.25
N ARG A 515 25.94 -35.98 18.92
CA ARG A 515 25.69 -36.10 20.35
C ARG A 515 27.00 -36.06 21.15
N CYS A 516 26.91 -35.46 22.32
CA CYS A 516 28.03 -35.36 23.25
C CYS A 516 28.31 -36.70 23.93
N ASP A 517 29.53 -37.22 23.87
CA ASP A 517 29.94 -38.48 24.49
C ASP A 517 29.87 -38.45 26.03
N VAL A 518 29.85 -37.27 26.64
CA VAL A 518 29.81 -37.11 28.09
C VAL A 518 28.39 -37.01 28.63
N CYS A 519 27.54 -36.15 28.02
CA CYS A 519 26.20 -35.87 28.55
C CYS A 519 25.04 -36.32 27.62
N GLY A 520 25.34 -36.91 26.45
CA GLY A 520 24.35 -37.34 25.48
C GLY A 520 23.57 -36.26 24.76
N SER A 521 23.73 -34.97 25.12
CA SER A 521 23.02 -33.86 24.50
C SER A 521 23.46 -33.64 23.06
N ALA A 522 22.50 -33.40 22.17
CA ALA A 522 22.76 -32.96 20.80
C ALA A 522 23.32 -31.53 20.83
N PHE A 523 24.37 -31.20 20.03
CA PHE A 523 25.02 -29.91 20.13
C PHE A 523 25.31 -29.20 18.80
N ALA A 524 25.44 -29.88 17.69
CA ALA A 524 25.65 -29.32 16.37
C ALA A 524 25.24 -30.32 15.27
N SER A 525 25.06 -29.87 14.03
CA SER A 525 24.94 -30.77 12.89
C SER A 525 26.27 -31.52 12.65
N ALA A 526 26.20 -32.73 12.14
CA ALA A 526 27.39 -33.48 11.78
C ALA A 526 28.21 -32.74 10.70
N ALA A 527 27.56 -32.05 9.78
CA ALA A 527 28.21 -31.20 8.77
C ALA A 527 28.99 -30.05 9.41
N MET A 528 28.46 -29.37 10.43
CA MET A 528 29.17 -28.33 11.15
C MET A 528 30.40 -28.88 11.87
N VAL A 529 30.25 -30.01 12.56
CA VAL A 529 31.35 -30.63 13.26
C VAL A 529 32.47 -31.04 12.30
N ARG A 530 32.12 -31.69 11.15
CA ARG A 530 33.08 -32.00 10.08
C ARG A 530 33.82 -30.76 9.59
N ARG A 531 33.09 -29.67 9.34
CA ARG A 531 33.64 -28.42 8.82
C ARG A 531 34.64 -27.78 9.79
N VAL A 532 34.19 -27.60 11.05
CA VAL A 532 35.03 -27.01 12.12
C VAL A 532 36.28 -27.86 12.38
N THR A 533 36.14 -29.18 12.42
CA THR A 533 37.30 -30.06 12.65
C THR A 533 38.30 -30.04 11.48
N SER A 534 37.79 -29.96 10.24
CA SER A 534 38.65 -29.79 9.06
C SER A 534 39.43 -28.47 9.09
N ASP A 535 38.76 -27.36 9.49
CA ASP A 535 39.41 -26.04 9.58
C ASP A 535 40.43 -25.98 10.71
N LEU A 536 40.27 -26.77 11.77
CA LEU A 536 41.18 -26.85 12.91
C LEU A 536 42.32 -27.86 12.71
N GLU A 537 42.24 -28.72 11.71
CA GLU A 537 43.24 -29.76 11.42
C GLU A 537 44.63 -29.10 11.13
N GLY A 538 45.65 -29.51 11.87
CA GLY A 538 46.97 -28.91 11.80
C GLY A 538 47.15 -27.61 12.58
N LEU A 539 46.06 -26.99 13.05
CA LEU A 539 46.12 -25.75 13.86
C LEU A 539 46.08 -26.04 15.38
N VAL A 540 45.48 -27.15 15.77
CA VAL A 540 45.36 -27.55 17.17
C VAL A 540 45.89 -28.96 17.38
N ASN A 541 46.23 -29.30 18.65
CA ASN A 541 46.69 -30.66 18.96
C ASN A 541 45.55 -31.70 18.78
N PRO A 542 45.90 -32.99 18.56
CA PRO A 542 44.91 -34.05 18.31
C PRO A 542 43.90 -34.24 19.44
N LEU A 543 44.26 -34.03 20.69
CA LEU A 543 43.37 -34.15 21.85
C LEU A 543 42.29 -33.06 21.84
N THR A 544 42.66 -31.82 21.54
CA THR A 544 41.75 -30.68 21.39
C THR A 544 40.80 -30.96 20.22
N LEU A 545 41.30 -31.40 19.08
CA LEU A 545 40.50 -31.74 17.92
C LEU A 545 39.46 -32.83 18.22
N ASN A 546 39.86 -33.90 18.91
CA ASN A 546 38.96 -34.95 19.35
C ASN A 546 37.88 -34.44 20.31
N THR A 547 38.26 -33.56 21.25
CA THR A 547 37.34 -32.89 22.19
C THR A 547 36.29 -32.04 21.43
N VAL A 548 36.72 -31.29 20.44
CA VAL A 548 35.81 -30.48 19.59
C VAL A 548 34.82 -31.38 18.82
N ARG A 549 35.29 -32.54 18.34
CA ARG A 549 34.51 -33.48 17.55
C ARG A 549 33.42 -34.16 18.37
N HIS A 550 33.67 -34.46 19.63
CA HIS A 550 32.85 -35.39 20.41
C HIS A 550 32.18 -34.78 21.65
N ARG A 551 32.47 -33.52 22.02
CA ARG A 551 31.90 -32.93 23.23
C ARG A 551 31.20 -31.60 22.95
N CYS A 552 30.06 -31.39 23.60
CA CYS A 552 29.36 -30.10 23.57
C CYS A 552 30.16 -28.98 24.28
N SER A 553 29.77 -27.72 24.05
CA SER A 553 30.44 -26.55 24.61
C SER A 553 30.58 -26.59 26.14
N THR A 554 29.57 -27.12 26.84
CA THR A 554 29.57 -27.25 28.29
C THR A 554 30.57 -28.32 28.78
N CYS A 555 30.61 -29.46 28.07
CA CYS A 555 31.49 -30.57 28.48
C CYS A 555 32.93 -30.46 27.99
N ARG A 556 33.25 -29.50 27.11
CA ARG A 556 34.62 -29.20 26.66
C ARG A 556 35.46 -28.61 27.78
N GLY A 557 34.88 -27.86 28.72
CA GLY A 557 35.56 -27.21 29.84
C GLY A 557 35.64 -28.09 31.11
N VAL A 558 35.02 -29.27 31.16
CA VAL A 558 35.04 -30.15 32.32
C VAL A 558 36.03 -31.27 32.06
N GLY A 559 37.20 -31.14 32.62
CA GLY A 559 38.23 -32.19 32.63
C GLY A 559 39.30 -32.05 31.54
N ILE A 560 40.13 -31.02 31.67
CA ILE A 560 41.53 -31.02 31.25
C ILE A 560 42.39 -31.04 32.52
#